data_92f6fa52079242d1eede297ae1370c44
#
_entry.id   92f6fa52079242d1eede297ae1370c44
#
_cell.length_a   1.000
_cell.length_b   1.000
_cell.length_c   1.000
_cell.angle_alpha   90.00
_cell.angle_beta   90.00
_cell.angle_gamma   90.00
#
_symmetry.space_group_name_H-M   'P 1'
#
loop_
_entity.id
_entity.type
_entity.pdbx_description
1 polymer ?
#
loop_
_entity_poly.entity_id
_entity_poly.type
_entity_poly.pdbx_seq_one_letter_code
_entity_poly.pdbx_strand_id
1 'polypeptide(L)'
;MKNNLLTFGTILAIGFFTLTANAQTAQTTSAAAGARLVKPMTITKTADLNFGTINVGTGLIGTVALSTAGTNTYTGGVTAGTIAGTITNAAYNVTGTKNATYVVTLPADNTVTVEESGGTTMKINTFTALSASGATATHTALGADTFKVGATLLVAAGQATGIYAGTFNVSVDYN
;
A
#
# COMPACT_ATOMS: atom_id res chain seq x y z
N MET A 1 58.74 78.87 -70.41
CA MET A 1 59.09 78.93 -69.01
C MET A 1 58.17 77.86 -68.31
N LYS A 2 58.79 77.00 -67.55
CA LYS A 2 58.25 75.77 -67.03
C LYS A 2 57.44 76.00 -65.76
N ASN A 3 56.24 75.51 -65.70
CA ASN A 3 55.57 75.36 -64.44
C ASN A 3 55.19 73.89 -64.22
N ASN A 4 55.75 73.35 -63.21
CA ASN A 4 55.42 72.02 -62.72
C ASN A 4 54.25 72.10 -61.74
N LEU A 5 53.18 71.45 -62.08
CA LEU A 5 52.04 71.31 -61.19
C LEU A 5 52.07 69.90 -60.55
N LEU A 6 52.40 69.86 -59.27
CA LEU A 6 52.36 68.67 -58.50
C LEU A 6 50.94 68.33 -58.14
N THR A 7 50.43 67.22 -58.66
CA THR A 7 49.10 66.71 -58.27
C THR A 7 49.31 65.75 -57.11
N PHE A 8 48.78 66.14 -55.94
CA PHE A 8 48.70 65.28 -54.78
C PHE A 8 47.52 64.35 -54.96
N GLY A 9 47.79 63.08 -55.22
CA GLY A 9 46.78 62.07 -55.25
C GLY A 9 46.45 61.55 -53.83
N THR A 10 45.30 61.89 -53.36
CA THR A 10 44.81 61.33 -52.09
C THR A 10 44.28 59.94 -52.32
N ILE A 11 45.01 58.93 -51.86
CA ILE A 11 44.56 57.54 -51.87
C ILE A 11 43.64 57.34 -50.66
N LEU A 12 42.34 57.29 -50.90
CA LEU A 12 41.31 56.91 -49.91
C LEU A 12 41.33 55.36 -49.76
N ALA A 13 42.03 54.89 -48.78
CA ALA A 13 42.01 53.46 -48.42
C ALA A 13 40.65 53.14 -47.77
N ILE A 14 39.71 52.55 -48.51
CA ILE A 14 38.49 52.00 -47.98
C ILE A 14 38.83 50.65 -47.35
N GLY A 15 39.02 50.66 -46.01
CA GLY A 15 39.17 49.44 -45.24
C GLY A 15 37.85 48.63 -45.24
N PHE A 16 37.81 47.54 -45.95
CA PHE A 16 36.73 46.56 -45.81
C PHE A 16 36.87 45.86 -44.44
N PHE A 17 36.13 46.32 -43.48
CA PHE A 17 35.89 45.54 -42.26
C PHE A 17 34.97 44.36 -42.60
N THR A 18 35.54 43.18 -42.77
CA THR A 18 34.76 41.95 -42.81
C THR A 18 34.26 41.61 -41.42
N LEU A 19 33.03 41.99 -41.14
CA LEU A 19 32.32 41.49 -39.96
C LEU A 19 32.10 40.00 -40.17
N THR A 20 32.93 39.18 -39.57
CA THR A 20 32.67 37.74 -39.45
C THR A 20 31.51 37.59 -38.44
N ALA A 21 30.29 37.50 -38.94
CA ALA A 21 29.18 37.05 -38.12
C ALA A 21 29.43 35.64 -37.67
N ASN A 22 29.90 35.47 -36.45
CA ASN A 22 29.90 34.16 -35.79
C ASN A 22 28.44 33.77 -35.61
N ALA A 23 27.89 32.97 -36.54
CA ALA A 23 26.61 32.32 -36.33
C ALA A 23 26.80 31.32 -35.16
N GLN A 24 26.35 31.74 -33.98
CA GLN A 24 26.32 30.86 -32.84
C GLN A 24 25.26 29.77 -33.12
N THR A 25 25.73 28.58 -33.46
CA THR A 25 24.85 27.43 -33.62
C THR A 25 24.21 27.13 -32.27
N ALA A 26 22.89 27.18 -32.24
CA ALA A 26 22.13 26.80 -31.05
C ALA A 26 22.52 25.38 -30.63
N GLN A 27 23.05 25.26 -29.42
CA GLN A 27 23.37 23.94 -28.84
C GLN A 27 22.05 23.34 -28.33
N THR A 28 21.66 22.20 -28.90
CA THR A 28 20.49 21.45 -28.48
C THR A 28 20.91 20.15 -27.83
N THR A 29 20.29 19.82 -26.72
CA THR A 29 20.40 18.51 -26.09
C THR A 29 19.02 17.89 -25.97
N SER A 30 18.94 16.57 -26.11
CA SER A 30 17.70 15.85 -25.93
C SER A 30 17.59 15.39 -24.47
N ALA A 31 16.42 15.58 -23.86
CA ALA A 31 16.05 14.99 -22.58
C ALA A 31 14.99 13.92 -22.82
N ALA A 32 15.16 12.77 -22.15
CA ALA A 32 14.12 11.74 -22.17
C ALA A 32 12.94 12.18 -21.28
N ALA A 33 11.72 12.08 -21.80
CA ALA A 33 10.50 12.25 -21.03
C ALA A 33 9.77 10.91 -20.95
N GLY A 34 9.34 10.50 -19.74
CA GLY A 34 8.62 9.25 -19.54
C GLY A 34 7.46 9.45 -18.57
N ALA A 35 6.39 8.70 -18.77
CA ALA A 35 5.27 8.62 -17.85
C ALA A 35 4.85 7.16 -17.68
N ARG A 36 4.48 6.76 -16.46
CA ARG A 36 3.89 5.45 -16.17
C ARG A 36 2.45 5.67 -15.75
N LEU A 37 1.51 5.10 -16.50
CA LEU A 37 0.11 5.09 -16.13
C LEU A 37 -0.18 3.81 -15.33
N VAL A 38 -0.86 3.97 -14.21
CA VAL A 38 -1.27 2.87 -13.34
C VAL A 38 -2.79 2.80 -13.32
N LYS A 39 -3.33 1.56 -13.24
CA LYS A 39 -4.75 1.33 -13.04
C LYS A 39 -5.09 1.63 -11.57
N PRO A 40 -6.19 2.34 -11.25
CA PRO A 40 -6.66 2.46 -9.89
C PRO A 40 -6.80 1.11 -9.20
N MET A 41 -6.43 1.06 -7.91
CA MET A 41 -6.54 -0.14 -7.11
C MET A 41 -7.95 -0.28 -6.54
N THR A 42 -8.46 -1.51 -6.45
CA THR A 42 -9.72 -1.81 -5.77
C THR A 42 -9.51 -2.96 -4.80
N ILE A 43 -10.19 -2.90 -3.65
CA ILE A 43 -10.25 -3.98 -2.67
C ILE A 43 -11.70 -4.40 -2.47
N THR A 44 -11.95 -5.71 -2.44
CA THR A 44 -13.28 -6.27 -2.20
C THR A 44 -13.18 -7.37 -1.16
N LYS A 45 -13.92 -7.25 -0.06
CA LYS A 45 -14.02 -8.29 0.96
C LYS A 45 -14.78 -9.49 0.40
N THR A 46 -14.25 -10.71 0.61
CA THR A 46 -14.87 -11.98 0.19
C THR A 46 -15.25 -12.87 1.37
N ALA A 47 -14.61 -12.68 2.53
CA ALA A 47 -14.99 -13.37 3.77
C ALA A 47 -14.75 -12.47 4.98
N ASP A 48 -15.56 -12.65 6.02
CA ASP A 48 -15.40 -11.99 7.31
C ASP A 48 -14.45 -12.76 8.23
N LEU A 49 -13.85 -12.03 9.19
CA LEU A 49 -13.08 -12.60 10.27
C LEU A 49 -14.05 -13.18 11.31
N ASN A 50 -13.92 -14.47 11.65
CA ASN A 50 -14.74 -15.11 12.67
C ASN A 50 -13.90 -16.10 13.47
N PHE A 51 -13.82 -15.90 14.78
CA PHE A 51 -13.09 -16.77 15.70
C PHE A 51 -13.85 -18.05 16.09
N GLY A 52 -15.09 -18.24 15.61
CA GLY A 52 -15.94 -19.35 15.99
C GLY A 52 -16.48 -19.27 17.41
N THR A 53 -16.85 -20.40 17.98
CA THR A 53 -17.32 -20.50 19.38
C THR A 53 -16.15 -20.73 20.32
N ILE A 54 -16.12 -19.99 21.41
CA ILE A 54 -15.04 -19.99 22.41
C ILE A 54 -15.66 -20.28 23.78
N ASN A 55 -15.10 -21.26 24.50
CA ASN A 55 -15.39 -21.48 25.90
C ASN A 55 -14.47 -20.59 26.77
N VAL A 56 -15.05 -19.87 27.71
CA VAL A 56 -14.32 -18.95 28.61
C VAL A 56 -14.26 -19.52 30.01
N GLY A 57 -13.07 -19.63 30.55
CA GLY A 57 -12.86 -19.97 31.95
C GLY A 57 -13.04 -18.76 32.87
N THR A 58 -13.37 -19.00 34.13
CA THR A 58 -13.68 -17.94 35.10
C THR A 58 -12.47 -17.30 35.77
N GLY A 59 -11.29 -17.93 35.69
CA GLY A 59 -10.15 -17.54 36.53
C GLY A 59 -8.97 -16.89 35.80
N LEU A 60 -8.85 -17.02 34.49
CA LEU A 60 -7.67 -16.56 33.75
C LEU A 60 -8.08 -15.81 32.47
N ILE A 61 -7.30 -14.79 32.16
CA ILE A 61 -7.36 -14.18 30.82
C ILE A 61 -6.93 -15.19 29.78
N GLY A 62 -7.44 -15.05 28.56
CA GLY A 62 -7.08 -15.91 27.44
C GLY A 62 -6.95 -15.16 26.12
N THR A 63 -6.37 -15.83 25.14
CA THR A 63 -6.30 -15.31 23.77
C THR A 63 -6.70 -16.38 22.78
N VAL A 64 -7.30 -15.97 21.68
CA VAL A 64 -7.58 -16.80 20.52
C VAL A 64 -6.89 -16.19 19.33
N ALA A 65 -5.79 -16.81 18.87
CA ALA A 65 -5.06 -16.36 17.70
C ALA A 65 -5.57 -17.12 16.46
N LEU A 66 -6.23 -16.41 15.57
CA LEU A 66 -6.66 -16.94 14.28
C LEU A 66 -5.61 -16.62 13.22
N SER A 67 -5.03 -17.68 12.66
CA SER A 67 -4.00 -17.55 11.63
C SER A 67 -4.59 -17.20 10.25
N THR A 68 -3.75 -16.74 9.34
CA THR A 68 -4.12 -16.55 7.92
C THR A 68 -4.44 -17.87 7.21
N ALA A 69 -4.11 -19.03 7.80
CA ALA A 69 -4.52 -20.34 7.31
C ALA A 69 -5.94 -20.76 7.77
N GLY A 70 -6.58 -19.98 8.66
CA GLY A 70 -7.93 -20.25 9.15
C GLY A 70 -7.98 -21.21 10.33
N THR A 71 -6.89 -21.32 11.11
CA THR A 71 -6.81 -22.17 12.32
C THR A 71 -6.66 -21.30 13.56
N ASN A 72 -7.40 -21.65 14.62
CA ASN A 72 -7.29 -21.02 15.92
C ASN A 72 -6.24 -21.72 16.81
N THR A 73 -5.48 -20.89 17.53
CA THR A 73 -4.66 -21.30 18.66
C THR A 73 -5.20 -20.63 19.92
N TYR A 74 -5.49 -21.43 20.94
CA TYR A 74 -6.07 -20.98 22.21
C TYR A 74 -4.99 -20.96 23.28
N THR A 75 -4.94 -19.90 24.11
CA THR A 75 -4.03 -19.80 25.23
C THR A 75 -4.74 -19.24 26.47
N GLY A 76 -4.22 -19.55 27.67
CA GLY A 76 -4.78 -19.07 28.94
C GLY A 76 -6.13 -19.68 29.27
N GLY A 77 -7.06 -18.88 29.74
CA GLY A 77 -8.38 -19.30 30.22
C GLY A 77 -9.43 -19.59 29.16
N VAL A 78 -9.05 -19.82 27.89
CA VAL A 78 -10.00 -20.08 26.80
C VAL A 78 -9.70 -21.39 26.09
N THR A 79 -10.73 -22.03 25.58
CA THR A 79 -10.65 -23.26 24.77
C THR A 79 -11.62 -23.20 23.60
N ALA A 80 -11.47 -24.12 22.65
CA ALA A 80 -12.47 -24.27 21.59
C ALA A 80 -13.85 -24.56 22.18
N GLY A 81 -14.86 -23.91 21.66
CA GLY A 81 -16.24 -24.17 22.06
C GLY A 81 -16.71 -25.56 21.63
N THR A 82 -17.56 -26.17 22.43
CA THR A 82 -18.20 -27.47 22.12
C THR A 82 -19.33 -27.34 21.12
N ILE A 83 -19.95 -26.15 21.01
CA ILE A 83 -20.93 -25.83 19.99
C ILE A 83 -20.19 -25.46 18.71
N ALA A 84 -20.56 -26.10 17.60
CA ALA A 84 -19.96 -25.79 16.30
C ALA A 84 -20.14 -24.31 15.95
N GLY A 85 -19.03 -23.66 15.65
CA GLY A 85 -18.98 -22.28 15.14
C GLY A 85 -18.10 -22.21 13.92
N THR A 86 -18.43 -21.34 12.98
CA THR A 86 -17.61 -21.16 11.78
C THR A 86 -16.36 -20.38 12.14
N ILE A 87 -15.19 -20.94 11.86
CA ILE A 87 -13.90 -20.26 11.97
C ILE A 87 -13.48 -19.83 10.57
N THR A 88 -13.35 -18.54 10.35
CA THR A 88 -12.90 -17.98 9.06
C THR A 88 -11.95 -16.83 9.26
N ASN A 89 -10.86 -16.80 8.51
CA ASN A 89 -10.03 -15.61 8.36
C ASN A 89 -10.75 -14.61 7.42
N ALA A 90 -10.51 -13.33 7.61
CA ALA A 90 -10.98 -12.36 6.62
C ALA A 90 -10.23 -12.56 5.31
N ALA A 91 -10.92 -12.44 4.19
CA ALA A 91 -10.35 -12.61 2.87
C ALA A 91 -10.76 -11.46 1.95
N TYR A 92 -9.82 -11.07 1.10
CA TYR A 92 -9.98 -9.93 0.20
C TYR A 92 -9.43 -10.25 -1.19
N ASN A 93 -10.13 -9.73 -2.20
CA ASN A 93 -9.62 -9.64 -3.57
C ASN A 93 -9.12 -8.23 -3.82
N VAL A 94 -7.96 -8.10 -4.44
CA VAL A 94 -7.36 -6.82 -4.85
C VAL A 94 -7.18 -6.84 -6.36
N THR A 95 -7.54 -5.74 -7.02
CA THR A 95 -7.24 -5.56 -8.45
C THR A 95 -6.50 -4.26 -8.67
N GLY A 96 -5.64 -4.22 -9.70
CA GLY A 96 -4.82 -3.06 -9.98
C GLY A 96 -3.98 -3.23 -11.24
N THR A 97 -2.84 -2.57 -11.26
CA THR A 97 -1.87 -2.66 -12.35
C THR A 97 -1.18 -4.02 -12.36
N LYS A 98 -1.06 -4.63 -13.54
CA LYS A 98 -0.37 -5.92 -13.74
C LYS A 98 1.04 -5.89 -13.18
N ASN A 99 1.43 -6.95 -12.48
CA ASN A 99 2.77 -7.17 -11.90
C ASN A 99 3.24 -6.03 -10.98
N ALA A 100 2.33 -5.16 -10.52
CA ALA A 100 2.66 -4.12 -9.55
C ALA A 100 2.61 -4.69 -8.13
N THR A 101 3.53 -4.26 -7.28
CA THR A 101 3.53 -4.55 -5.85
C THR A 101 2.60 -3.60 -5.11
N TYR A 102 2.07 -4.06 -3.98
CA TYR A 102 1.22 -3.25 -3.13
C TYR A 102 1.48 -3.58 -1.65
N VAL A 103 1.11 -2.67 -0.79
CA VAL A 103 1.14 -2.82 0.66
C VAL A 103 -0.27 -2.96 1.21
N VAL A 104 -0.44 -3.80 2.21
CA VAL A 104 -1.68 -3.96 2.98
C VAL A 104 -1.49 -3.25 4.31
N THR A 105 -2.34 -2.28 4.61
CA THR A 105 -2.37 -1.60 5.91
C THR A 105 -3.47 -2.17 6.77
N LEU A 106 -3.08 -2.69 7.92
CA LEU A 106 -3.94 -3.32 8.92
C LEU A 106 -4.18 -2.39 10.11
N PRO A 107 -5.24 -2.61 10.90
CA PRO A 107 -5.46 -1.86 12.12
C PRO A 107 -4.30 -2.03 13.12
N ALA A 108 -4.01 -0.95 13.84
CA ALA A 108 -3.07 -1.00 14.96
C ALA A 108 -3.68 -1.77 16.15
N ASP A 109 -2.80 -2.31 17.00
CA ASP A 109 -3.22 -2.98 18.23
C ASP A 109 -4.07 -2.07 19.14
N ASN A 110 -5.04 -2.66 19.80
CA ASN A 110 -5.99 -2.02 20.71
C ASN A 110 -6.96 -1.00 20.08
N THR A 111 -7.00 -0.88 18.75
CA THR A 111 -7.91 0.04 18.06
C THR A 111 -9.23 -0.61 17.65
N VAL A 112 -9.26 -1.94 17.51
CA VAL A 112 -10.45 -2.69 17.10
C VAL A 112 -11.10 -3.34 18.31
N THR A 113 -12.40 -3.13 18.44
CA THR A 113 -13.22 -3.67 19.54
C THR A 113 -14.42 -4.42 18.95
N VAL A 114 -14.73 -5.56 19.54
CA VAL A 114 -16.00 -6.27 19.33
C VAL A 114 -16.83 -6.18 20.60
N GLU A 115 -18.13 -6.01 20.44
CA GLU A 115 -19.07 -5.75 21.51
C GLU A 115 -20.26 -6.70 21.42
N GLU A 116 -20.76 -7.16 22.56
CA GLU A 116 -22.01 -7.89 22.66
C GLU A 116 -23.16 -6.95 23.05
N SER A 117 -24.40 -7.39 22.93
CA SER A 117 -25.60 -6.55 23.12
C SER A 117 -25.74 -5.95 24.52
N GLY A 118 -25.08 -6.50 25.52
CA GLY A 118 -25.03 -5.97 26.90
C GLY A 118 -23.94 -4.91 27.14
N GLY A 119 -23.19 -4.52 26.10
CA GLY A 119 -22.14 -3.49 26.18
C GLY A 119 -20.78 -4.01 26.65
N THR A 120 -20.63 -5.32 26.85
CA THR A 120 -19.33 -5.90 27.18
C THR A 120 -18.47 -6.00 25.94
N THR A 121 -17.19 -5.65 26.05
CA THR A 121 -16.28 -5.55 24.91
C THR A 121 -15.10 -6.49 25.00
N MET A 122 -14.53 -6.87 23.84
CA MET A 122 -13.23 -7.49 23.71
C MET A 122 -12.42 -6.76 22.64
N LYS A 123 -11.09 -6.80 22.74
CA LYS A 123 -10.19 -6.21 21.76
C LYS A 123 -9.62 -7.25 20.81
N ILE A 124 -9.40 -6.82 19.58
CA ILE A 124 -8.70 -7.61 18.57
C ILE A 124 -7.35 -6.93 18.30
N ASN A 125 -6.29 -7.71 18.39
CA ASN A 125 -4.91 -7.27 18.23
C ASN A 125 -4.14 -8.17 17.25
N THR A 126 -2.88 -7.82 17.02
CA THR A 126 -1.92 -8.62 16.26
C THR A 126 -2.49 -9.07 14.92
N PHE A 127 -3.00 -8.11 14.16
CA PHE A 127 -3.46 -8.39 12.81
C PHE A 127 -2.29 -8.80 11.92
N THR A 128 -2.50 -9.85 11.13
CA THR A 128 -1.51 -10.36 10.17
C THR A 128 -2.17 -10.52 8.81
N ALA A 129 -1.46 -10.18 7.74
CA ALA A 129 -1.92 -10.44 6.38
C ALA A 129 -0.95 -11.35 5.63
N LEU A 130 -1.49 -12.22 4.80
CA LEU A 130 -0.73 -13.06 3.88
C LEU A 130 -1.39 -13.02 2.50
N SER A 131 -0.63 -12.53 1.52
CA SER A 131 -1.04 -12.53 0.12
C SER A 131 -0.85 -13.92 -0.50
N ALA A 132 -1.69 -14.28 -1.47
CA ALA A 132 -1.54 -15.49 -2.26
C ALA A 132 -0.25 -15.47 -3.11
N SER A 133 0.26 -14.28 -3.45
CA SER A 133 1.54 -14.10 -4.12
C SER A 133 2.76 -14.22 -3.19
N GLY A 134 2.56 -14.39 -1.87
CA GLY A 134 3.62 -14.60 -0.88
C GLY A 134 3.91 -13.35 -0.02
N ALA A 135 5.14 -13.28 0.52
CA ALA A 135 5.55 -12.23 1.46
C ALA A 135 5.53 -10.82 0.85
N THR A 136 5.76 -10.70 -0.47
CA THR A 136 5.60 -9.45 -1.21
C THR A 136 4.29 -9.54 -1.99
N ALA A 137 3.29 -8.78 -1.56
CA ALA A 137 2.01 -8.73 -2.23
C ALA A 137 2.17 -8.13 -3.64
N THR A 138 1.89 -8.94 -4.67
CA THR A 138 2.12 -8.58 -6.07
C THR A 138 0.91 -8.99 -6.91
N HIS A 139 0.39 -8.07 -7.71
CA HIS A 139 -0.65 -8.40 -8.67
C HIS A 139 -0.15 -9.40 -9.72
N THR A 140 -0.98 -10.35 -10.07
CA THR A 140 -0.72 -11.28 -11.18
C THR A 140 -0.62 -10.55 -12.53
N ALA A 141 -0.26 -11.30 -13.60
CA ALA A 141 -0.30 -10.80 -14.98
C ALA A 141 -1.70 -10.34 -15.43
N LEU A 142 -2.76 -10.70 -14.73
CA LEU A 142 -4.12 -10.20 -14.96
C LEU A 142 -4.44 -8.95 -14.14
N GLY A 143 -3.54 -8.51 -13.27
CA GLY A 143 -3.73 -7.36 -12.38
C GLY A 143 -4.65 -7.66 -11.21
N ALA A 144 -4.61 -8.87 -10.67
CA ALA A 144 -5.39 -9.31 -9.50
C ALA A 144 -4.51 -10.08 -8.52
N ASP A 145 -4.88 -10.02 -7.25
CA ASP A 145 -4.32 -10.85 -6.18
C ASP A 145 -5.37 -11.06 -5.09
N THR A 146 -5.11 -11.96 -4.17
CA THR A 146 -5.93 -12.20 -2.97
C THR A 146 -5.05 -12.21 -1.74
N PHE A 147 -5.56 -11.73 -0.63
CA PHE A 147 -4.89 -11.89 0.66
C PHE A 147 -5.88 -12.26 1.76
N LYS A 148 -5.35 -12.88 2.79
CA LYS A 148 -6.09 -13.30 3.98
C LYS A 148 -5.56 -12.58 5.20
N VAL A 149 -6.46 -12.27 6.13
CA VAL A 149 -6.13 -11.58 7.39
C VAL A 149 -6.50 -12.47 8.55
N GLY A 150 -5.55 -12.70 9.43
CA GLY A 150 -5.70 -13.30 10.74
C GLY A 150 -5.53 -12.24 11.83
N ALA A 151 -5.97 -12.56 13.05
CA ALA A 151 -5.83 -11.65 14.20
C ALA A 151 -5.93 -12.42 15.52
N THR A 152 -5.64 -11.74 16.63
CA THR A 152 -5.75 -12.29 17.99
C THR A 152 -6.85 -11.59 18.77
N LEU A 153 -7.83 -12.36 19.24
CA LEU A 153 -8.87 -11.88 20.15
C LEU A 153 -8.37 -11.97 21.59
N LEU A 154 -8.51 -10.89 22.34
CA LEU A 154 -8.18 -10.84 23.77
C LEU A 154 -9.45 -11.07 24.60
N VAL A 155 -9.44 -12.10 25.46
CA VAL A 155 -10.60 -12.49 26.27
C VAL A 155 -10.27 -12.29 27.74
N ALA A 156 -11.06 -11.48 28.44
CA ALA A 156 -10.87 -11.25 29.87
C ALA A 156 -11.25 -12.48 30.70
N ALA A 157 -10.72 -12.57 31.92
CA ALA A 157 -11.19 -13.57 32.88
C ALA A 157 -12.68 -13.34 33.19
N GLY A 158 -13.48 -14.39 33.11
CA GLY A 158 -14.92 -14.28 33.34
C GLY A 158 -15.64 -13.38 32.33
N GLN A 159 -15.13 -13.27 31.11
CA GLN A 159 -15.77 -12.50 30.03
C GLN A 159 -17.25 -12.93 29.88
N ALA A 160 -18.16 -11.97 29.79
CA ALA A 160 -19.58 -12.28 29.63
C ALA A 160 -19.85 -13.14 28.39
N THR A 161 -20.74 -14.11 28.53
CA THR A 161 -21.17 -14.94 27.41
C THR A 161 -22.12 -14.16 26.51
N GLY A 162 -21.97 -14.30 25.19
CA GLY A 162 -22.80 -13.58 24.23
C GLY A 162 -22.25 -13.68 22.81
N ILE A 163 -22.91 -13.00 21.89
CA ILE A 163 -22.46 -12.84 20.52
C ILE A 163 -21.77 -11.49 20.40
N TYR A 164 -20.50 -11.53 20.12
CA TYR A 164 -19.65 -10.33 19.95
C TYR A 164 -19.51 -10.00 18.47
N ALA A 165 -19.76 -8.75 18.11
CA ALA A 165 -19.66 -8.24 16.75
C ALA A 165 -18.90 -6.92 16.71
N GLY A 166 -18.23 -6.65 15.61
CA GLY A 166 -17.49 -5.41 15.38
C GLY A 166 -17.00 -5.34 13.94
N THR A 167 -16.38 -4.24 13.59
CA THR A 167 -15.83 -4.03 12.25
C THR A 167 -14.40 -3.49 12.34
N PHE A 168 -13.61 -3.75 11.31
CA PHE A 168 -12.29 -3.17 11.13
C PHE A 168 -12.05 -2.82 9.67
N ASN A 169 -11.16 -1.86 9.43
CA ASN A 169 -10.82 -1.39 8.10
C ASN A 169 -9.46 -1.95 7.67
N VAL A 170 -9.36 -2.31 6.41
CA VAL A 170 -8.12 -2.70 5.74
C VAL A 170 -7.98 -1.83 4.51
N SER A 171 -6.81 -1.28 4.27
CA SER A 171 -6.52 -0.54 3.05
C SER A 171 -5.35 -1.14 2.28
N VAL A 172 -5.28 -0.83 1.00
CA VAL A 172 -4.23 -1.28 0.09
C VAL A 172 -3.78 -0.11 -0.77
N ASP A 173 -2.47 0.02 -0.92
CA ASP A 173 -1.84 1.07 -1.72
C ASP A 173 -0.70 0.49 -2.55
N TYR A 174 -0.40 1.12 -3.70
CA TYR A 174 0.79 0.76 -4.47
C TYR A 174 2.07 1.05 -3.69
N ASN A 175 3.05 0.18 -3.85
CA ASN A 175 4.37 0.31 -3.23
C ASN A 175 5.35 1.04 -4.14
#